data_ce62b71fa8a07bff7207a232f309944c
#
_entry.id   ce62b71fa8a07bff7207a232f309944c
#
_cell.length_a   1.000
_cell.length_b   1.000
_cell.length_c   1.000
_cell.angle_alpha   90.00
_cell.angle_beta   90.00
_cell.angle_gamma   90.00
#
_symmetry.space_group_name_H-M   'P 1'
#
loop_
_entity.id
_entity.type
_entity.pdbx_description
1 polymer ?
#
loop_
_entity_poly.entity_id
_entity_poly.type
_entity_poly.pdbx_seq_one_letter_code
_entity_poly.pdbx_strand_id
1 'polypeptide(L)' 'MKDKQQFDIGTYFTIQYYADKHSKTITRRGKWTEDCLVGTHKVHNYPYIKYFDVDANGIRCASRFWEISEVRI' A
#
# COMPACT_ATOMS: atom_id res chain seq x y z
N MET A 1 9.39 13.74 -5.15
CA MET A 1 8.57 12.98 -6.09
C MET A 1 7.09 13.25 -5.83
N LYS A 2 6.31 13.36 -6.86
CA LYS A 2 4.87 13.56 -6.71
C LYS A 2 4.19 12.24 -6.37
N ASP A 3 3.17 12.31 -5.55
CA ASP A 3 2.31 11.18 -5.26
C ASP A 3 1.55 10.78 -6.51
N LYS A 4 1.34 9.49 -6.67
CA LYS A 4 0.66 8.95 -7.85
C LYS A 4 -0.48 8.05 -7.45
N GLN A 5 -1.49 8.01 -8.32
CA GLN A 5 -2.51 6.99 -8.25
C GLN A 5 -1.96 5.72 -8.90
N GLN A 6 -1.85 4.65 -8.13
CA GLN A 6 -1.30 3.38 -8.59
C GLN A 6 -2.29 2.60 -9.44
N PHE A 7 -3.56 2.63 -9.08
CA PHE A 7 -4.63 1.93 -9.77
C PHE A 7 -5.84 2.83 -9.92
N ASP A 8 -6.78 2.42 -10.76
CA ASP A 8 -8.06 3.10 -10.86
C ASP A 8 -8.86 2.94 -9.57
N ILE A 9 -9.68 3.93 -9.26
CA ILE A 9 -10.56 3.88 -8.09
C ILE A 9 -11.47 2.65 -8.18
N GLY A 10 -11.53 1.90 -7.11
CA GLY A 10 -12.33 0.67 -7.03
C GLY A 10 -11.54 -0.60 -7.30
N THR A 11 -10.28 -0.49 -7.71
CA THR A 11 -9.45 -1.67 -7.99
C THR A 11 -9.07 -2.36 -6.70
N TYR A 12 -9.20 -3.69 -6.69
CA TYR A 12 -8.72 -4.52 -5.57
C TYR A 12 -7.29 -4.97 -5.86
N PHE A 13 -6.52 -5.09 -4.80
CA PHE A 13 -5.12 -5.52 -4.90
C PHE A 13 -4.69 -6.23 -3.63
N THR A 14 -3.56 -6.91 -3.71
CA THR A 14 -2.88 -7.42 -2.52
C THR A 14 -1.64 -6.58 -2.30
N ILE A 15 -1.31 -6.35 -1.04
CA ILE A 15 -0.07 -5.69 -0.66
C ILE A 15 0.70 -6.62 0.28
N GLN A 16 1.98 -6.76 0.02
CA GLN A 16 2.90 -7.52 0.86
C GLN A 16 3.94 -6.56 1.41
N TYR A 17 4.21 -6.67 2.69
CA TYR A 17 5.22 -5.83 3.31
C TYR A 17 5.84 -6.52 4.52
N TYR A 18 6.92 -5.94 5.01
CA TYR A 18 7.64 -6.45 6.17
C TYR A 18 7.64 -5.38 7.27
N ALA A 19 7.56 -5.83 8.52
CA ALA A 19 7.78 -4.93 9.65
C ALA A 19 9.23 -4.46 9.67
N ASP A 20 10.14 -5.37 9.33
CA ASP A 20 11.54 -5.06 9.05
C ASP A 20 12.10 -6.14 8.12
N LYS A 21 13.37 -6.01 7.75
CA LYS A 21 13.98 -6.92 6.76
C LYS A 21 14.10 -8.37 7.22
N HIS A 22 13.93 -8.62 8.51
CA HIS A 22 14.01 -9.97 9.08
C HIS A 22 12.66 -10.57 9.40
N SER A 23 11.60 -9.78 9.25
CA SER A 23 10.25 -10.23 9.58
C SER A 23 9.65 -11.06 8.46
N LYS A 24 8.65 -11.85 8.82
CA LYS A 24 7.85 -12.56 7.83
C LYS A 24 7.05 -11.56 7.00
N THR A 25 6.81 -11.93 5.75
CA THR A 25 5.95 -11.15 4.86
C THR A 25 4.52 -11.12 5.41
N ILE A 26 3.98 -9.94 5.48
CA ILE A 26 2.57 -9.73 5.82
C ILE A 26 1.82 -9.44 4.53
N THR A 27 0.72 -10.15 4.31
CA THR A 27 -0.12 -9.95 3.13
C THR A 27 -1.46 -9.37 3.56
N ARG A 28 -1.88 -8.31 2.89
CA ARG A 28 -3.18 -7.66 3.14
C ARG A 28 -3.91 -7.45 1.84
N ARG A 29 -5.23 -7.35 1.93
CA ARG A 29 -6.08 -7.03 0.78
C ARG A 29 -6.45 -5.55 0.85
N GLY A 30 -6.24 -4.86 -0.26
CA GLY A 30 -6.55 -3.45 -0.35
C GLY A 30 -7.56 -3.15 -1.44
N LYS A 31 -8.17 -1.99 -1.33
CA LYS A 31 -9.01 -1.42 -2.37
C LYS A 31 -8.52 -0.01 -2.63
N TRP A 32 -8.32 0.32 -3.90
CA TRP A 32 -7.87 1.67 -4.24
C TRP A 32 -9.04 2.63 -4.17
N THR A 33 -8.94 3.61 -3.29
CA THR A 33 -9.94 4.65 -3.10
C THR A 33 -9.30 6.01 -3.36
N GLU A 34 -10.10 7.06 -3.36
CA GLU A 34 -9.60 8.41 -3.55
C GLU A 34 -8.65 8.88 -2.44
N ASP A 35 -8.67 8.21 -1.29
CA ASP A 35 -7.78 8.53 -0.17
C ASP A 35 -6.44 7.82 -0.25
N CYS A 36 -6.26 6.92 -1.22
CA CYS A 36 -5.03 6.16 -1.38
C CYS A 36 -3.97 7.00 -2.10
N LEU A 37 -2.72 6.77 -1.75
CA LEU A 37 -1.62 7.41 -2.44
C LEU A 37 -0.33 6.60 -2.32
N VAL A 38 0.54 6.78 -3.29
CA VAL A 38 1.89 6.23 -3.29
C VAL A 38 2.86 7.41 -3.43
N GLY A 39 3.84 7.45 -2.57
CA GLY A 39 4.80 8.56 -2.59
C GLY A 39 6.06 8.21 -1.85
N THR A 40 6.73 9.22 -1.37
CA THR A 40 7.98 9.09 -0.62
C THR A 40 7.79 9.67 0.77
N HIS A 41 8.21 8.93 1.79
CA HIS A 41 8.14 9.42 3.16
C HIS A 41 9.03 10.64 3.31
N LYS A 42 8.45 11.74 3.82
CA LYS A 42 9.13 13.04 3.84
C LYS A 42 10.40 13.07 4.67
N VAL A 43 10.42 12.37 5.79
CA VAL A 43 11.55 12.42 6.73
C VAL A 43 12.65 11.44 6.33
N HIS A 44 12.26 10.21 5.99
CA HIS A 44 13.21 9.13 5.78
C HIS A 44 13.48 8.82 4.31
N ASN A 45 12.74 9.45 3.40
CA ASN A 45 12.96 9.33 1.97
C ASN A 45 12.91 7.90 1.44
N TYR A 46 11.97 7.10 1.93
CA TYR A 46 11.75 5.74 1.44
C TYR A 46 10.33 5.60 0.88
N PRO A 47 10.06 4.55 0.08
CA PRO A 47 8.73 4.34 -0.50
C PRO A 47 7.65 4.26 0.56
N TYR A 48 6.49 4.83 0.24
CA TYR A 48 5.38 4.94 1.16
C TYR A 48 4.08 4.71 0.41
N ILE A 49 3.17 3.95 1.00
CA ILE A 49 1.83 3.76 0.44
C ILE A 49 0.78 3.94 1.55
N LYS A 50 -0.28 4.66 1.21
CA LYS A 50 -1.49 4.77 2.02
C LYS A 50 -2.61 4.11 1.23
N TYR A 51 -3.31 3.16 1.84
CA TYR A 51 -4.31 2.36 1.15
C TYR A 51 -5.48 2.02 2.07
N PHE A 52 -6.61 1.65 1.45
CA PHE A 52 -7.77 1.17 2.20
C PHE A 52 -7.63 -0.33 2.40
N ASP A 53 -7.53 -0.75 3.66
CA ASP A 53 -7.45 -2.18 4.03
C ASP A 53 -8.86 -2.73 4.12
N VAL A 54 -9.18 -3.68 3.25
CA VAL A 54 -10.53 -4.24 3.15
C VAL A 54 -10.92 -4.99 4.42
N ASP A 55 -10.01 -5.77 4.97
CA ASP A 55 -10.30 -6.59 6.15
C ASP A 55 -10.43 -5.75 7.41
N ALA A 56 -9.60 -4.73 7.55
CA ALA A 56 -9.67 -3.80 8.67
C ALA A 56 -10.76 -2.75 8.50
N ASN A 57 -11.27 -2.60 7.28
CA ASN A 57 -12.25 -1.58 6.93
C ASN A 57 -11.79 -0.18 7.31
N GLY A 58 -10.56 0.15 6.95
CA GLY A 58 -9.97 1.44 7.25
C GLY A 58 -8.66 1.69 6.52
N ILE A 59 -8.17 2.90 6.65
CA ILE A 59 -6.92 3.32 5.99
C ILE A 59 -5.72 2.79 6.76
N ARG A 60 -4.77 2.24 6.03
CA ARG A 60 -3.48 1.80 6.58
C ARG A 60 -2.35 2.32 5.73
N CYS A 61 -1.16 2.30 6.30
CA CYS A 61 0.05 2.76 5.64
C CYS A 61 1.12 1.69 5.71
N ALA A 62 1.95 1.63 4.68
CA ALA A 62 3.14 0.79 4.67
C ALA A 62 4.31 1.61 4.13
N SER A 63 5.49 1.35 4.64
CA SER A 63 6.71 2.08 4.27
C SER A 63 7.85 1.10 4.05
N ARG A 64 8.81 1.49 3.21
CA ARG A 64 10.03 0.75 2.90
C ARG A 64 9.79 -0.48 2.03
N PHE A 65 9.54 -1.62 2.64
CA PHE A 65 9.57 -2.94 1.99
C PHE A 65 8.15 -3.40 1.68
N TRP A 66 7.53 -2.80 0.68
CA TRP A 66 6.20 -3.22 0.27
C TRP A 66 6.16 -3.44 -1.24
N GLU A 67 5.29 -4.35 -1.65
CA GLU A 67 4.97 -4.61 -3.05
C GLU A 67 3.46 -4.73 -3.18
N ILE A 68 2.95 -4.31 -4.30
CA ILE A 68 1.52 -4.27 -4.55
C ILE A 68 1.23 -4.93 -5.91
N SER A 69 0.18 -5.75 -5.95
CA SER A 69 -0.23 -6.44 -7.17
C SER A 69 -1.74 -6.38 -7.32
N GLU A 70 -2.20 -5.98 -8.52
CA GLU A 70 -3.61 -5.95 -8.81
C GLU A 70 -4.19 -7.35 -8.75
N VAL A 71 -5.36 -7.47 -8.12
CA VAL A 71 -6.11 -8.73 -8.09
C VAL A 71 -7.11 -8.71 -9.24
N ARG A 72 -6.98 -9.68 -10.10
CA ARG A 72 -7.92 -9.86 -11.22
C ARG A 72 -8.89 -10.98 -10.86
N ILE A 73 -10.13 -10.67 -11.03
CA ILE A 73 -11.21 -11.60 -10.77
C ILE A 73 -11.70 -12.20 -12.07
#